data_8e3a29ad63a171fa1ae89eb082abc1ad
#
_entry.id   8e3a29ad63a171fa1ae89eb082abc1ad
#
_cell.length_a   1.000
_cell.length_b   1.000
_cell.length_c   1.000
_cell.angle_alpha   90.00
_cell.angle_beta   90.00
_cell.angle_gamma   90.00
#
_symmetry.space_group_name_H-M   'P 1'
#
loop_
_entity.id
_entity.type
_entity.pdbx_description
1 polymer ?
#
loop_
_entity_poly.entity_id
_entity_poly.type
_entity_poly.pdbx_seq_one_letter_code
_entity_poly.pdbx_strand_id
1 'polypeptide(L)'
;IVLRGARLDVRQDADGYQYGVVTAEPGKRAFFRQKRDTVAGAPDEFIEGESEVIEYDGKADNVRFITRAEMRRYRESVVTDELSGAVIVYNNLTDVFTVDGQKKAAASGAGDAPAAGGRVRAVLSPKEEPSCAAAPANAASGPVLRPSNSLGGASQ
;
A
#
# COMPACT_ATOMS: atom_id res chain seq x y z
N ILE A 1 4.74 -15.72 4.35
CA ILE A 1 5.88 -14.95 3.81
C ILE A 1 6.68 -15.84 2.89
N VAL A 2 7.04 -15.35 1.72
CA VAL A 2 7.94 -16.01 0.76
C VAL A 2 9.14 -15.10 0.52
N LEU A 3 10.33 -15.64 0.67
CA LEU A 3 11.60 -14.96 0.42
C LEU A 3 12.38 -15.75 -0.64
N ARG A 4 12.95 -15.06 -1.62
CA ARG A 4 13.81 -15.65 -2.65
C ARG A 4 15.03 -14.76 -2.88
N GLY A 5 16.20 -15.36 -3.01
CA GLY A 5 17.46 -14.67 -3.30
C GLY A 5 18.58 -15.65 -3.53
N ALA A 6 19.80 -15.16 -3.68
CA ALA A 6 20.98 -16.01 -3.81
C ALA A 6 21.43 -16.58 -2.46
N ARG A 7 21.27 -15.78 -1.40
CA ARG A 7 21.60 -16.19 -0.03
C ARG A 7 20.50 -15.73 0.93
N LEU A 8 20.13 -16.60 1.85
CA LEU A 8 19.19 -16.34 2.91
C LEU A 8 19.82 -16.73 4.25
N ASP A 9 20.02 -15.75 5.11
CA ASP A 9 20.46 -15.95 6.49
C ASP A 9 19.24 -15.75 7.41
N VAL A 10 18.88 -16.76 8.20
CA VAL A 10 17.76 -16.69 9.16
C VAL A 10 18.29 -16.98 10.54
N ARG A 11 17.89 -16.16 11.50
CA ARG A 11 18.12 -16.42 12.93
C ARG A 11 16.83 -16.30 13.70
N GLN A 12 16.74 -17.03 14.80
CA GLN A 12 15.68 -16.93 15.78
C GLN A 12 16.27 -16.47 17.11
N ASP A 13 15.60 -15.55 17.79
CA ASP A 13 16.00 -15.14 19.13
C ASP A 13 15.43 -16.07 20.21
N ALA A 14 15.79 -15.81 21.47
CA ALA A 14 15.34 -16.61 22.61
C ALA A 14 13.82 -16.51 22.85
N ASP A 15 13.18 -15.44 22.39
CA ASP A 15 11.75 -15.21 22.50
C ASP A 15 10.96 -15.86 21.33
N GLY A 16 11.67 -16.45 20.36
CA GLY A 16 11.07 -17.14 19.21
C GLY A 16 10.85 -16.26 17.99
N TYR A 17 11.22 -14.99 18.04
CA TYR A 17 11.10 -14.10 16.87
C TYR A 17 12.15 -14.43 15.80
N GLN A 18 11.75 -14.38 14.56
CA GLN A 18 12.60 -14.68 13.42
C GLN A 18 13.10 -13.40 12.75
N TYR A 19 14.36 -13.43 12.37
CA TYR A 19 15.02 -12.38 11.62
C TYR A 19 15.63 -12.99 10.37
N GLY A 20 15.41 -12.38 9.22
CA GLY A 20 15.91 -12.88 7.95
C GLY A 20 16.63 -11.80 7.17
N VAL A 21 17.74 -12.16 6.53
CA VAL A 21 18.41 -11.30 5.56
C VAL A 21 18.56 -12.09 4.27
N VAL A 22 17.99 -11.54 3.20
CA VAL A 22 18.10 -12.11 1.86
C VAL A 22 18.97 -11.21 1.01
N THR A 23 19.97 -11.80 0.38
CA THR A 23 20.87 -11.10 -0.54
C THR A 23 20.69 -11.66 -1.94
N ALA A 24 20.58 -10.79 -2.94
CA ALA A 24 20.52 -11.16 -4.33
C ALA A 24 21.91 -11.44 -4.89
N GLU A 25 21.97 -12.10 -6.05
CA GLU A 25 23.18 -12.12 -6.86
C GLU A 25 23.53 -10.72 -7.37
N PRO A 26 24.81 -10.42 -7.62
CA PRO A 26 25.21 -9.15 -8.21
C PRO A 26 24.41 -8.83 -9.49
N GLY A 27 23.81 -7.64 -9.52
CA GLY A 27 23.00 -7.17 -10.64
C GLY A 27 21.55 -7.67 -10.66
N LYS A 28 21.18 -8.65 -9.84
CA LYS A 28 19.81 -9.13 -9.66
C LYS A 28 19.14 -8.49 -8.44
N ARG A 29 17.87 -8.86 -8.22
CA ARG A 29 17.11 -8.46 -7.03
C ARG A 29 16.57 -9.70 -6.32
N ALA A 30 16.57 -9.66 -5.01
CA ALA A 30 15.87 -10.59 -4.16
C ALA A 30 14.37 -10.26 -4.20
N PHE A 31 13.53 -11.24 -3.89
CA PHE A 31 12.09 -11.14 -3.95
C PHE A 31 11.47 -11.47 -2.59
N PHE A 32 10.48 -10.68 -2.22
CA PHE A 32 9.65 -10.85 -1.04
C PHE A 32 8.18 -10.87 -1.44
N ARG A 33 7.39 -11.75 -0.84
CA ARG A 33 5.93 -11.73 -0.94
C ARG A 33 5.30 -12.13 0.39
N GLN A 34 4.34 -11.33 0.81
CA GLN A 34 3.53 -11.59 2.01
C GLN A 34 2.05 -11.42 1.69
N LYS A 35 1.25 -12.40 2.10
CA LYS A 35 -0.20 -12.23 2.17
C LYS A 35 -0.52 -11.45 3.44
N ARG A 36 -1.36 -10.44 3.33
CA ARG A 36 -1.85 -9.65 4.48
C ARG A 36 -3.06 -10.33 5.09
N ASP A 37 -3.23 -10.10 6.39
CA ASP A 37 -4.45 -10.49 7.08
C ASP A 37 -5.57 -9.53 6.69
N THR A 38 -6.58 -10.05 6.02
CA THR A 38 -7.78 -9.31 5.62
C THR A 38 -8.97 -9.85 6.40
N VAL A 39 -9.98 -9.01 6.62
CA VAL A 39 -11.23 -9.46 7.27
C VAL A 39 -11.95 -10.50 6.40
N ALA A 40 -12.69 -11.39 7.03
CA ALA A 40 -13.42 -12.44 6.32
C ALA A 40 -14.36 -11.83 5.26
N GLY A 41 -14.24 -12.32 4.02
CA GLY A 41 -15.01 -11.84 2.87
C GLY A 41 -14.41 -10.63 2.14
N ALA A 42 -13.32 -10.06 2.63
CA ALA A 42 -12.56 -9.05 1.88
C ALA A 42 -11.64 -9.72 0.85
N PRO A 43 -11.33 -9.03 -0.25
CA PRO A 43 -10.37 -9.51 -1.23
C PRO A 43 -8.99 -9.79 -0.61
N ASP A 44 -8.31 -10.81 -1.11
CA ASP A 44 -6.94 -11.10 -0.69
C ASP A 44 -6.00 -9.95 -1.06
N GLU A 45 -5.21 -9.51 -0.10
CA GLU A 45 -4.18 -8.50 -0.32
C GLU A 45 -2.78 -9.12 -0.17
N PHE A 46 -1.89 -8.72 -1.05
CA PHE A 46 -0.50 -9.13 -1.03
C PHE A 46 0.42 -7.92 -1.11
N ILE A 47 1.56 -8.03 -0.46
CA ILE A 47 2.68 -7.13 -0.64
C ILE A 47 3.80 -7.91 -1.31
N GLU A 48 4.32 -7.36 -2.39
CA GLU A 48 5.52 -7.85 -3.06
C GLU A 48 6.58 -6.77 -3.03
N GLY A 49 7.82 -7.19 -2.86
CA GLY A 49 8.95 -6.28 -2.90
C GLY A 49 10.19 -6.93 -3.51
N GLU A 50 10.97 -6.10 -4.16
CA GLU A 50 12.25 -6.49 -4.78
C GLU A 50 13.33 -5.49 -4.42
N SER A 51 14.53 -5.98 -4.11
CA SER A 51 15.73 -5.16 -3.85
C SER A 51 16.98 -6.02 -3.88
N GLU A 52 18.16 -5.41 -3.81
CA GLU A 52 19.40 -6.18 -3.72
C GLU A 52 19.54 -6.90 -2.37
N VAL A 53 19.07 -6.26 -1.30
CA VAL A 53 19.05 -6.84 0.04
C VAL A 53 17.67 -6.61 0.66
N ILE A 54 17.11 -7.67 1.25
CA ILE A 54 15.85 -7.61 2.00
C ILE A 54 16.13 -8.05 3.43
N GLU A 55 15.79 -7.21 4.39
CA GLU A 55 15.86 -7.51 5.82
C GLU A 55 14.44 -7.64 6.38
N TYR A 56 14.19 -8.74 7.06
CA TYR A 56 12.94 -9.01 7.78
C TYR A 56 13.21 -9.06 9.28
N ASP A 57 12.48 -8.27 10.04
CA ASP A 57 12.48 -8.27 11.50
C ASP A 57 11.11 -8.72 12.01
N GLY A 58 11.02 -9.94 12.48
CA GLY A 58 9.77 -10.53 12.97
C GLY A 58 9.31 -9.96 14.31
N LYS A 59 10.18 -9.35 15.12
CA LYS A 59 9.80 -8.72 16.39
C LYS A 59 9.18 -7.35 16.20
N ALA A 60 9.75 -6.56 15.29
CA ALA A 60 9.23 -5.25 14.92
C ALA A 60 8.18 -5.33 13.80
N ASP A 61 7.99 -6.52 13.24
CA ASP A 61 7.16 -6.81 12.07
C ASP A 61 7.44 -5.83 10.91
N ASN A 62 8.72 -5.67 10.62
CA ASN A 62 9.24 -4.76 9.60
C ASN A 62 9.92 -5.53 8.48
N VAL A 63 9.76 -5.00 7.27
CA VAL A 63 10.54 -5.42 6.11
C VAL A 63 11.27 -4.21 5.53
N ARG A 64 12.58 -4.33 5.31
CA ARG A 64 13.41 -3.30 4.70
C ARG A 64 13.94 -3.81 3.38
N PHE A 65 13.66 -3.07 2.33
CA PHE A 65 14.18 -3.28 0.99
C PHE A 65 15.29 -2.27 0.75
N ILE A 66 16.49 -2.75 0.46
CA ILE A 66 17.70 -1.93 0.41
C ILE A 66 18.35 -2.07 -0.97
N THR A 67 18.65 -0.93 -1.58
CA THR A 67 19.25 -0.77 -2.92
C THR A 67 18.32 -1.25 -4.04
N ARG A 68 17.96 -0.31 -4.91
CA ARG A 68 17.02 -0.55 -6.04
C ARG A 68 15.70 -1.16 -5.58
N ALA A 69 15.16 -0.60 -4.50
CA ALA A 69 13.95 -1.09 -3.88
C ALA A 69 12.73 -0.75 -4.73
N GLU A 70 11.91 -1.75 -4.97
CA GLU A 70 10.58 -1.63 -5.54
C GLU A 70 9.62 -2.43 -4.67
N MET A 71 8.42 -1.90 -4.49
CA MET A 71 7.37 -2.57 -3.73
C MET A 71 6.03 -2.31 -4.39
N ARG A 72 5.20 -3.34 -4.41
CA ARG A 72 3.85 -3.29 -4.96
C ARG A 72 2.87 -3.91 -3.97
N ARG A 73 1.72 -3.26 -3.84
CA ARG A 73 0.57 -3.85 -3.16
C ARG A 73 -0.41 -4.35 -4.21
N TYR A 74 -0.93 -5.53 -3.98
CA TYR A 74 -1.95 -6.15 -4.80
C TYR A 74 -3.22 -6.35 -4.01
N ARG A 75 -4.35 -6.07 -4.63
CA ARG A 75 -5.66 -6.54 -4.18
C ARG A 75 -6.14 -7.55 -5.21
N GLU A 76 -6.24 -8.83 -4.79
CA GLU A 76 -6.39 -9.97 -5.70
C GLU A 76 -5.24 -10.03 -6.72
N SER A 77 -5.52 -9.66 -7.97
CA SER A 77 -4.53 -9.63 -9.05
C SER A 77 -4.23 -8.23 -9.56
N VAL A 78 -4.82 -7.20 -8.94
CA VAL A 78 -4.68 -5.81 -9.38
C VAL A 78 -3.66 -5.10 -8.50
N VAL A 79 -2.69 -4.43 -9.13
CA VAL A 79 -1.75 -3.54 -8.44
C VAL A 79 -2.50 -2.30 -7.98
N THR A 80 -2.51 -2.05 -6.68
CA THR A 80 -3.13 -0.84 -6.09
C THR A 80 -2.11 0.23 -5.80
N ASP A 81 -0.93 -0.16 -5.33
CA ASP A 81 0.13 0.79 -5.00
C ASP A 81 1.46 0.31 -5.56
N GLU A 82 2.27 1.24 -6.02
CA GLU A 82 3.63 0.99 -6.48
C GLU A 82 4.58 2.05 -5.92
N LEU A 83 5.64 1.59 -5.28
CA LEU A 83 6.66 2.43 -4.66
C LEU A 83 8.03 2.02 -5.17
N SER A 84 8.90 3.00 -5.45
CA SER A 84 10.28 2.74 -5.78
C SER A 84 11.23 3.79 -5.17
N GLY A 85 12.40 3.34 -4.76
CA GLY A 85 13.39 4.18 -4.11
C GLY A 85 14.70 3.45 -3.86
N ALA A 86 15.61 4.09 -3.16
CA ALA A 86 16.86 3.45 -2.73
C ALA A 86 16.64 2.51 -1.56
N VAL A 87 15.80 2.92 -0.61
CA VAL A 87 15.38 2.12 0.55
C VAL A 87 13.89 2.28 0.74
N ILE A 88 13.21 1.16 0.96
CA ILE A 88 11.79 1.13 1.36
C ILE A 88 11.71 0.37 2.69
N VAL A 89 11.04 0.93 3.66
CA VAL A 89 10.71 0.27 4.92
C VAL A 89 9.20 0.12 4.99
N TYR A 90 8.75 -1.10 5.17
CA TYR A 90 7.35 -1.42 5.39
C TYR A 90 7.16 -1.94 6.82
N ASN A 91 6.25 -1.32 7.55
CA ASN A 91 5.82 -1.80 8.86
C ASN A 91 4.45 -2.46 8.72
N ASN A 92 4.40 -3.76 8.95
CA ASN A 92 3.19 -4.55 8.76
C ASN A 92 2.13 -4.30 9.86
N LEU A 93 2.56 -3.93 11.07
CA LEU A 93 1.64 -3.63 12.18
C LEU A 93 0.86 -2.34 11.96
N THR A 94 1.53 -1.32 11.43
CA THR A 94 0.96 0.02 11.26
C THR A 94 0.52 0.30 9.83
N ASP A 95 0.82 -0.61 8.90
CA ASP A 95 0.60 -0.45 7.46
C ASP A 95 1.25 0.83 6.87
N VAL A 96 2.39 1.21 7.43
CA VAL A 96 3.12 2.41 7.04
C VAL A 96 4.30 2.04 6.15
N PHE A 97 4.44 2.78 5.06
CA PHE A 97 5.58 2.72 4.15
C PHE A 97 6.41 3.98 4.28
N THR A 98 7.71 3.81 4.40
CA THR A 98 8.68 4.89 4.30
C THR A 98 9.60 4.63 3.12
N VAL A 99 9.71 5.59 2.22
CA VAL A 99 10.55 5.48 1.01
C VAL A 99 11.63 6.53 1.06
N ASP A 100 12.88 6.08 0.98
CA ASP A 100 14.06 6.94 0.97
C ASP A 100 14.71 6.92 -0.42
N GLY A 101 14.94 8.11 -0.98
CA GLY A 101 15.62 8.26 -2.28
C GLY A 101 17.15 8.22 -2.17
N GLN A 102 17.68 8.35 -0.97
CA GLN A 102 19.12 8.38 -0.75
C GLN A 102 19.63 7.01 -0.28
N LYS A 103 20.65 6.52 -0.95
CA LYS A 103 21.47 5.43 -0.46
C LYS A 103 22.21 5.97 0.78
N LYS A 104 21.76 5.61 1.99
CA LYS A 104 22.50 5.92 3.20
C LYS A 104 23.84 5.20 3.11
N ALA A 105 24.87 5.94 2.71
CA ALA A 105 26.23 5.44 2.79
C ALA A 105 26.49 5.10 4.25
N ALA A 106 26.86 3.85 4.50
CA ALA A 106 27.45 3.46 5.77
C ALA A 106 28.59 4.44 6.04
N ALA A 107 28.56 5.09 7.19
CA ALA A 107 29.49 6.10 7.58
C ALA A 107 30.93 5.60 7.49
N SER A 108 31.68 6.11 6.52
CA SER A 108 33.11 6.16 6.55
C SER A 108 33.58 7.29 5.62
N GLY A 109 33.98 8.40 6.26
CA GLY A 109 35.02 9.31 5.83
C GLY A 109 34.77 10.16 4.58
N ALA A 110 34.57 11.45 4.84
CA ALA A 110 35.03 12.59 4.06
C ALA A 110 35.04 12.50 2.53
N GLY A 111 34.13 13.25 1.92
CA GLY A 111 34.13 13.54 0.49
C GLY A 111 32.83 14.18 0.07
N ASP A 112 32.81 15.52 0.14
CA ASP A 112 31.73 16.37 -0.29
C ASP A 112 31.58 16.28 -1.83
N ALA A 113 30.64 15.48 -2.29
CA ALA A 113 30.09 15.59 -3.64
C ALA A 113 28.56 15.40 -3.52
N PRO A 114 27.74 16.31 -4.07
CA PRO A 114 26.31 16.11 -4.06
C PRO A 114 25.98 14.89 -4.94
N ALA A 115 25.80 13.75 -4.28
CA ALA A 115 25.27 12.56 -4.95
C ALA A 115 23.91 12.94 -5.51
N ALA A 116 23.74 12.79 -6.82
CA ALA A 116 22.49 12.99 -7.53
C ALA A 116 21.40 12.24 -6.76
N GLY A 117 20.52 13.00 -6.09
CA GLY A 117 19.50 12.48 -5.20
C GLY A 117 18.65 11.43 -5.92
N GLY A 118 18.65 10.22 -5.39
CA GLY A 118 17.79 9.16 -5.88
C GLY A 118 16.33 9.62 -5.81
N ARG A 119 15.62 9.55 -6.91
CA ARG A 119 14.21 9.95 -6.98
C ARG A 119 13.36 8.86 -6.34
N VAL A 120 12.48 9.27 -5.47
CA VAL A 120 11.39 8.43 -4.96
C VAL A 120 10.21 8.55 -5.91
N ARG A 121 9.58 7.43 -6.24
CA ARG A 121 8.33 7.40 -6.99
C ARG A 121 7.30 6.61 -6.18
N ALA A 122 6.12 7.19 -6.03
CA ALA A 122 4.97 6.51 -5.45
C ALA A 122 3.76 6.70 -6.37
N VAL A 123 3.07 5.62 -6.66
CA VAL A 123 1.76 5.61 -7.32
C VAL A 123 0.83 4.92 -6.34
N LEU A 124 -0.18 5.64 -5.89
CA LEU A 124 -1.13 5.17 -4.88
C LEU A 124 -2.53 5.22 -5.49
N SER A 125 -3.26 4.13 -5.37
CA SER A 125 -4.67 4.11 -5.73
C SER A 125 -5.50 4.58 -4.54
N PRO A 126 -6.39 5.56 -4.73
CA PRO A 126 -7.33 5.94 -3.67
C PRO A 126 -8.15 4.73 -3.23
N LYS A 127 -8.41 4.63 -1.94
CA LYS A 127 -9.35 3.64 -1.42
C LYS A 127 -10.71 3.97 -2.03
N GLU A 128 -11.27 3.06 -2.82
CA GLU A 128 -12.65 3.17 -3.25
C GLU A 128 -13.53 3.10 -1.99
N GLU A 129 -14.09 4.23 -1.59
CA GLU A 129 -15.21 4.21 -0.67
C GLU A 129 -16.35 3.45 -1.37
N PRO A 130 -17.08 2.58 -0.65
CA PRO A 130 -18.24 1.94 -1.23
C PRO A 130 -19.16 3.07 -1.71
N SER A 131 -19.27 3.24 -3.02
CA SER A 131 -20.23 4.14 -3.63
C SER A 131 -21.58 3.74 -3.06
N CYS A 132 -22.15 4.59 -2.22
CA CYS A 132 -23.56 4.52 -1.92
C CYS A 132 -24.25 4.64 -3.27
N ALA A 133 -24.74 3.51 -3.77
CA ALA A 133 -25.54 3.46 -4.99
C ALA A 133 -26.59 4.56 -4.85
N ALA A 134 -26.49 5.54 -5.73
CA ALA A 134 -27.48 6.58 -5.84
C ALA A 134 -28.83 5.87 -5.99
N ALA A 135 -29.69 6.02 -5.00
CA ALA A 135 -31.07 5.59 -5.09
C ALA A 135 -31.63 6.21 -6.37
N PRO A 136 -32.38 5.45 -7.20
CA PRO A 136 -32.96 6.01 -8.38
C PRO A 136 -33.85 7.17 -7.96
N ALA A 137 -33.57 8.35 -8.46
CA ALA A 137 -34.42 9.52 -8.31
C ALA A 137 -35.79 9.14 -8.83
N ASN A 138 -36.71 8.90 -7.92
CA ASN A 138 -38.10 8.64 -8.24
C ASN A 138 -38.67 9.96 -8.82
N ALA A 139 -39.09 9.85 -10.04
CA ALA A 139 -39.59 10.96 -10.84
C ALA A 139 -40.72 11.72 -10.13
N ALA A 140 -40.55 13.00 -10.14
CA ALA A 140 -41.55 14.03 -10.04
C ALA A 140 -43.01 13.59 -9.91
N SER A 141 -43.57 13.83 -8.75
CA SER A 141 -44.97 14.20 -8.61
C SER A 141 -45.03 15.71 -8.39
N GLY A 142 -45.22 16.43 -9.47
CA GLY A 142 -45.51 17.85 -9.43
C GLY A 142 -46.81 18.11 -8.66
N PRO A 143 -46.96 19.27 -8.02
CA PRO A 143 -48.18 19.62 -7.30
C PRO A 143 -49.33 19.79 -8.31
N VAL A 144 -50.32 18.93 -8.22
CA VAL A 144 -51.58 19.07 -8.92
C VAL A 144 -52.32 20.26 -8.29
N LEU A 145 -52.37 21.37 -9.03
CA LEU A 145 -53.25 22.49 -8.73
C LEU A 145 -54.68 22.03 -8.90
N ARG A 146 -55.43 21.91 -7.80
CA ARG A 146 -56.88 21.77 -7.84
C ARG A 146 -57.51 23.11 -8.22
N PRO A 147 -58.36 23.19 -9.23
CA PRO A 147 -59.13 24.38 -9.46
C PRO A 147 -60.21 24.52 -8.37
N SER A 148 -60.21 25.63 -7.67
CA SER A 148 -61.23 26.03 -6.74
C SER A 148 -62.43 26.54 -7.55
N ASN A 149 -63.47 25.74 -7.65
CA ASN A 149 -64.80 26.19 -8.02
C ASN A 149 -65.61 26.41 -6.81
N SER A 150 -65.70 27.67 -6.45
CA SER A 150 -66.72 28.14 -5.49
C SER A 150 -67.17 29.48 -5.91
N LEU A 151 -68.15 29.52 -6.76
CA LEU A 151 -68.98 30.72 -7.00
C LEU A 151 -70.45 30.32 -6.97
N GLY A 152 -71.15 31.05 -6.23
CA GLY A 152 -72.60 31.17 -6.29
C GLY A 152 -73.35 30.43 -5.20
N GLY A 153 -74.19 31.01 -4.55
CA GLY A 153 -74.94 32.18 -4.63
C GLY A 153 -76.08 32.06 -3.70
N ALA A 154 -76.33 33.10 -3.06
CA ALA A 154 -77.50 33.90 -2.81
C ALA A 154 -78.84 33.18 -2.55
N SER A 155 -79.47 33.69 -1.60
CA SER A 155 -80.91 34.01 -1.45
C SER A 155 -81.77 33.12 -0.61
N GLN A 156 -82.21 33.66 0.34
CA GLN A 156 -83.48 33.91 1.14
C GLN A 156 -83.46 33.40 2.53
#